data_5862c902ddcab5fdf038eec6fdbf0002
#
_entry.id   5862c902ddcab5fdf038eec6fdbf0002
#
_cell.length_a   1.000
_cell.length_b   1.000
_cell.length_c   1.000
_cell.angle_alpha   90.00
_cell.angle_beta   90.00
_cell.angle_gamma   90.00
#
_symmetry.space_group_name_H-M   'P 1'
#
loop_
_entity.id
_entity.type
_entity.pdbx_description
1 polymer ?
#
loop_
_entity_poly.entity_id
_entity_poly.type
_entity_poly.pdbx_seq_one_letter_code
_entity_poly.pdbx_strand_id
1 'polypeptide(L)'
;MTNLNDYIKNLSIKDKKTLSQKALKTCEEVGELAKAILPFDSAPGTNHRFIDRDKILEEIADVYLTNISIAYSLNFTDEEITEMIQKKAVRWQEIQSKEDNSSFPLPFEIHVTVDMSRIVDGEGDPVNGKKLFVEDFKHHCKSLGVKPIVLELQLENGTLDDVMTSSKHFGDNRSAYEESERIARELSKCGYRVVRKKIETVPWHSAAPLVDGVIPIPNDCYFESHIGVVIRPDQKENLNDFVDFLNDTFEHSGSGGIAKMSQNFFKKSNDGSKFINMITYRNNLCGYDTFKDEVEMIKYSLVSNGFEFEKVEVEYAIYDTNVSHDNAWLNESELQLN
;
A
#
# COMPACT_ATOMS: atom_id res chain seq x y z
N MET A 1 5.30 49.38 -21.09
CA MET A 1 5.08 48.15 -21.88
C MET A 1 3.78 47.54 -21.40
N THR A 2 2.81 47.34 -22.27
CA THR A 2 1.56 46.61 -21.95
C THR A 2 1.93 45.20 -21.50
N ASN A 3 1.37 44.73 -20.38
CA ASN A 3 1.59 43.36 -19.91
C ASN A 3 1.15 42.39 -21.04
N LEU A 4 1.95 41.39 -21.30
CA LEU A 4 1.66 40.38 -22.36
C LEU A 4 0.27 39.77 -22.19
N ASN A 5 -0.13 39.46 -20.95
CA ASN A 5 -1.45 38.91 -20.65
C ASN A 5 -2.57 39.90 -21.05
N ASP A 6 -2.43 41.20 -20.76
CA ASP A 6 -3.42 42.20 -21.18
C ASP A 6 -3.53 42.30 -22.69
N TYR A 7 -2.41 42.12 -23.40
CA TYR A 7 -2.38 42.17 -24.85
C TYR A 7 -3.15 40.92 -25.43
N ILE A 8 -2.84 39.73 -24.93
CA ILE A 8 -3.50 38.49 -25.38
C ILE A 8 -5.00 38.53 -25.04
N LYS A 9 -5.36 39.01 -23.84
CA LYS A 9 -6.76 39.19 -23.40
C LYS A 9 -7.53 40.11 -24.34
N ASN A 10 -6.96 41.23 -24.72
CA ASN A 10 -7.58 42.14 -25.67
C ASN A 10 -7.78 41.52 -27.05
N LEU A 11 -6.81 40.75 -27.53
CA LEU A 11 -6.96 40.02 -28.80
C LEU A 11 -8.06 38.92 -28.69
N SER A 12 -8.11 38.20 -27.57
CA SER A 12 -9.08 37.14 -27.35
C SER A 12 -10.52 37.65 -27.31
N ILE A 13 -10.75 38.82 -26.70
CA ILE A 13 -12.05 39.51 -26.65
C ILE A 13 -12.50 39.99 -28.04
N LYS A 14 -11.56 40.41 -28.87
CA LYS A 14 -11.85 40.88 -30.26
C LYS A 14 -12.03 39.76 -31.24
N ASP A 15 -11.61 38.54 -30.93
CA ASP A 15 -11.77 37.38 -31.79
C ASP A 15 -13.24 36.99 -31.95
N LYS A 16 -13.72 36.96 -33.18
CA LYS A 16 -15.12 36.68 -33.53
C LYS A 16 -15.48 35.19 -33.55
N LYS A 17 -14.51 34.31 -33.34
CA LYS A 17 -14.75 32.87 -33.27
C LYS A 17 -15.66 32.52 -32.11
N THR A 18 -16.59 31.63 -32.34
CA THR A 18 -17.37 31.01 -31.25
C THR A 18 -16.48 30.15 -30.35
N LEU A 19 -16.93 29.86 -29.15
CA LEU A 19 -16.22 28.99 -28.23
C LEU A 19 -15.90 27.61 -28.83
N SER A 20 -16.87 27.03 -29.55
CA SER A 20 -16.68 25.77 -30.27
C SER A 20 -15.62 25.86 -31.37
N GLN A 21 -15.58 26.97 -32.10
CA GLN A 21 -14.54 27.18 -33.11
C GLN A 21 -13.15 27.39 -32.52
N LYS A 22 -13.04 28.04 -31.34
CA LYS A 22 -11.79 28.14 -30.58
C LYS A 22 -11.32 26.77 -30.08
N ALA A 23 -12.22 25.94 -29.57
CA ALA A 23 -11.90 24.58 -29.17
C ALA A 23 -11.43 23.71 -30.36
N LEU A 24 -12.05 23.81 -31.51
CA LEU A 24 -11.60 23.12 -32.72
C LEU A 24 -10.23 23.62 -33.18
N LYS A 25 -9.96 24.94 -33.08
CA LYS A 25 -8.64 25.49 -33.42
C LYS A 25 -7.56 24.94 -32.44
N THR A 26 -7.86 24.80 -31.16
CA THR A 26 -6.95 24.14 -30.23
C THR A 26 -6.60 22.72 -30.65
N CYS A 27 -7.59 21.92 -31.12
CA CYS A 27 -7.32 20.57 -31.64
C CYS A 27 -6.41 20.58 -32.88
N GLU A 28 -6.57 21.56 -33.76
CA GLU A 28 -5.70 21.76 -34.90
C GLU A 28 -4.26 22.03 -34.48
N GLU A 29 -4.03 23.01 -33.59
CA GLU A 29 -2.68 23.37 -33.09
C GLU A 29 -2.00 22.21 -32.34
N VAL A 30 -2.75 21.45 -31.52
CA VAL A 30 -2.24 20.23 -30.90
C VAL A 30 -1.80 19.20 -31.91
N GLY A 31 -2.53 19.07 -33.03
CA GLY A 31 -2.17 18.20 -34.16
C GLY A 31 -0.88 18.67 -34.86
N GLU A 32 -0.70 19.98 -35.03
CA GLU A 32 0.50 20.56 -35.63
C GLU A 32 1.71 20.41 -34.72
N LEU A 33 1.55 20.63 -33.43
CA LEU A 33 2.59 20.36 -32.40
C LEU A 33 3.00 18.88 -32.42
N ALA A 34 2.05 17.96 -32.43
CA ALA A 34 2.36 16.53 -32.52
C ALA A 34 3.12 16.18 -33.79
N LYS A 35 2.71 16.78 -34.95
CA LYS A 35 3.37 16.62 -36.24
C LYS A 35 4.80 17.19 -36.24
N ALA A 36 5.09 18.19 -35.43
CA ALA A 36 6.43 18.76 -35.29
C ALA A 36 7.31 17.89 -34.33
N ILE A 37 6.75 17.37 -33.21
CA ILE A 37 7.50 16.58 -32.26
C ILE A 37 7.89 15.21 -32.83
N LEU A 38 6.99 14.51 -33.49
CA LEU A 38 7.22 13.13 -33.97
C LEU A 38 8.50 12.95 -34.80
N PRO A 39 8.82 13.82 -35.78
CA PRO A 39 10.09 13.74 -36.53
C PRO A 39 11.31 14.10 -35.66
N PHE A 40 11.15 15.05 -34.74
CA PHE A 40 12.22 15.48 -33.80
C PHE A 40 12.62 14.33 -32.89
N ASP A 41 11.63 13.53 -32.44
CA ASP A 41 11.81 12.33 -31.60
C ASP A 41 12.13 11.07 -32.43
N SER A 42 12.40 11.20 -33.71
CA SER A 42 12.72 10.08 -34.61
C SER A 42 11.67 8.96 -34.63
N ALA A 43 10.40 9.32 -34.49
CA ALA A 43 9.29 8.36 -34.51
C ALA A 43 9.23 7.57 -35.85
N PRO A 44 8.95 6.26 -35.84
CA PRO A 44 8.87 5.45 -37.04
C PRO A 44 7.91 6.04 -38.11
N GLY A 45 8.36 6.12 -39.35
CA GLY A 45 7.58 6.69 -40.48
C GLY A 45 7.71 8.20 -40.65
N THR A 46 8.50 8.91 -39.84
CA THR A 46 8.70 10.36 -39.90
C THR A 46 10.11 10.77 -40.31
N ASN A 47 11.03 9.86 -40.48
CA ASN A 47 12.47 10.09 -40.76
C ASN A 47 12.74 10.93 -42.03
N HIS A 48 11.75 11.11 -42.91
CA HIS A 48 11.86 11.95 -44.12
C HIS A 48 11.58 13.44 -43.83
N ARG A 49 11.22 13.80 -42.62
CA ARG A 49 10.89 15.17 -42.22
C ARG A 49 11.98 15.68 -41.27
N PHE A 50 12.47 16.87 -41.56
CA PHE A 50 13.36 17.58 -40.63
C PHE A 50 12.57 18.71 -39.99
N ILE A 51 12.54 18.73 -38.66
CA ILE A 51 11.92 19.77 -37.85
C ILE A 51 12.98 20.26 -36.86
N ASP A 52 13.17 21.56 -36.82
CA ASP A 52 14.06 22.19 -35.81
C ASP A 52 13.31 22.55 -34.53
N ARG A 53 14.08 22.91 -33.52
CA ARG A 53 13.57 23.28 -32.22
C ARG A 53 12.68 24.53 -32.25
N ASP A 54 13.01 25.50 -33.15
CA ASP A 54 12.28 26.76 -33.20
C ASP A 54 10.85 26.53 -33.73
N LYS A 55 10.69 25.62 -34.68
CA LYS A 55 9.36 25.24 -35.19
C LYS A 55 8.51 24.57 -34.08
N ILE A 56 9.10 23.74 -33.26
CA ILE A 56 8.39 23.14 -32.10
C ILE A 56 7.95 24.24 -31.12
N LEU A 57 8.82 25.23 -30.86
CA LEU A 57 8.49 26.33 -29.95
C LEU A 57 7.34 27.20 -30.52
N GLU A 58 7.30 27.42 -31.82
CA GLU A 58 6.19 28.09 -32.52
C GLU A 58 4.86 27.36 -32.24
N GLU A 59 4.81 26.05 -32.47
CA GLU A 59 3.61 25.23 -32.26
C GLU A 59 3.19 25.18 -30.75
N ILE A 60 4.14 25.17 -29.83
CA ILE A 60 3.86 25.28 -28.39
C ILE A 60 3.18 26.63 -28.09
N ALA A 61 3.66 27.73 -28.69
CA ALA A 61 3.06 29.04 -28.49
C ALA A 61 1.64 29.11 -29.05
N ASP A 62 1.37 28.50 -30.22
CA ASP A 62 0.04 28.45 -30.80
C ASP A 62 -0.96 27.65 -29.95
N VAL A 63 -0.55 26.50 -29.40
CA VAL A 63 -1.35 25.74 -28.45
C VAL A 63 -1.63 26.57 -27.20
N TYR A 64 -0.64 27.29 -26.66
CA TYR A 64 -0.82 28.15 -25.50
C TYR A 64 -1.83 29.28 -25.79
N LEU A 65 -1.66 30.00 -26.91
CA LEU A 65 -2.51 31.13 -27.27
C LEU A 65 -3.96 30.70 -27.50
N THR A 66 -4.20 29.58 -28.15
CA THR A 66 -5.58 29.07 -28.37
C THR A 66 -6.26 28.68 -27.06
N ASN A 67 -5.57 28.01 -26.15
CA ASN A 67 -6.11 27.63 -24.85
C ASN A 67 -6.41 28.84 -23.96
N ILE A 68 -5.47 29.79 -23.86
CA ILE A 68 -5.67 30.99 -23.03
C ILE A 68 -6.80 31.88 -23.60
N SER A 69 -6.96 31.92 -24.94
CA SER A 69 -8.05 32.62 -25.58
C SER A 69 -9.42 32.05 -25.21
N ILE A 70 -9.55 30.73 -25.01
CA ILE A 70 -10.77 30.09 -24.51
C ILE A 70 -11.07 30.59 -23.09
N ALA A 71 -10.06 30.58 -22.20
CA ALA A 71 -10.22 31.02 -20.82
C ALA A 71 -10.73 32.47 -20.74
N TYR A 72 -10.11 33.38 -21.47
CA TYR A 72 -10.57 34.79 -21.52
C TYR A 72 -11.94 34.96 -22.16
N SER A 73 -12.33 34.12 -23.12
CA SER A 73 -13.68 34.13 -23.69
C SER A 73 -14.77 33.68 -22.69
N LEU A 74 -14.38 32.95 -21.66
CA LEU A 74 -15.22 32.53 -20.54
C LEU A 74 -15.12 33.47 -19.33
N ASN A 75 -14.43 34.62 -19.50
CA ASN A 75 -14.20 35.65 -18.49
C ASN A 75 -13.42 35.18 -17.25
N PHE A 76 -12.60 34.14 -17.38
CA PHE A 76 -11.67 33.81 -16.29
C PHE A 76 -10.60 34.89 -16.12
N THR A 77 -10.26 35.20 -14.87
CA THR A 77 -9.21 36.15 -14.54
C THR A 77 -7.82 35.50 -14.58
N ASP A 78 -6.79 36.31 -14.63
CA ASP A 78 -5.40 35.84 -14.59
C ASP A 78 -5.10 35.11 -13.28
N GLU A 79 -5.71 35.56 -12.17
CA GLU A 79 -5.59 34.94 -10.86
C GLU A 79 -6.22 33.53 -10.85
N GLU A 80 -7.45 33.37 -11.35
CA GLU A 80 -8.13 32.08 -11.43
C GLU A 80 -7.37 31.09 -12.32
N ILE A 81 -6.84 31.57 -13.43
CA ILE A 81 -6.04 30.74 -14.35
C ILE A 81 -4.75 30.31 -13.67
N THR A 82 -4.05 31.25 -13.02
CA THR A 82 -2.80 30.98 -12.32
C THR A 82 -2.99 30.00 -11.16
N GLU A 83 -4.02 30.20 -10.33
CA GLU A 83 -4.35 29.29 -9.24
C GLU A 83 -4.60 27.86 -9.74
N MET A 84 -5.37 27.70 -10.83
CA MET A 84 -5.62 26.40 -11.41
C MET A 84 -4.36 25.75 -11.99
N ILE A 85 -3.49 26.52 -12.64
CA ILE A 85 -2.20 26.02 -13.12
C ILE A 85 -1.33 25.57 -11.97
N GLN A 86 -1.23 26.36 -10.88
CA GLN A 86 -0.48 25.99 -9.69
C GLN A 86 -1.00 24.68 -9.06
N LYS A 87 -2.32 24.54 -8.91
CA LYS A 87 -2.94 23.33 -8.41
C LYS A 87 -2.60 22.09 -9.27
N LYS A 88 -2.61 22.25 -10.60
CA LYS A 88 -2.24 21.17 -11.52
C LYS A 88 -0.75 20.86 -11.49
N ALA A 89 0.11 21.87 -11.34
CA ALA A 89 1.55 21.68 -11.22
C ALA A 89 1.93 20.95 -9.92
N VAL A 90 1.29 21.26 -8.78
CA VAL A 90 1.48 20.52 -7.53
C VAL A 90 1.11 19.05 -7.72
N ARG A 91 -0.06 18.77 -8.31
CA ARG A 91 -0.46 17.37 -8.61
C ARG A 91 0.53 16.68 -9.54
N TRP A 92 1.08 17.36 -10.53
CA TRP A 92 2.10 16.79 -11.41
C TRP A 92 3.38 16.46 -10.64
N GLN A 93 3.83 17.37 -9.75
CA GLN A 93 4.96 17.11 -8.86
C GLN A 93 4.74 15.88 -7.96
N GLU A 94 3.53 15.72 -7.42
CA GLU A 94 3.16 14.54 -6.63
C GLU A 94 3.27 13.25 -7.44
N ILE A 95 2.81 13.26 -8.70
CA ILE A 95 2.94 12.11 -9.61
C ILE A 95 4.40 11.81 -9.91
N GLN A 96 5.21 12.83 -10.26
CA GLN A 96 6.64 12.65 -10.52
C GLN A 96 7.38 12.11 -9.28
N SER A 97 7.07 12.63 -8.09
CA SER A 97 7.66 12.13 -6.84
C SER A 97 7.32 10.66 -6.58
N LYS A 98 6.12 10.20 -6.97
CA LYS A 98 5.73 8.79 -6.89
C LYS A 98 6.47 7.94 -7.92
N GLU A 99 6.63 8.43 -9.14
CA GLU A 99 7.38 7.76 -10.21
C GLU A 99 8.88 7.66 -9.86
N ASP A 100 9.48 8.73 -9.33
CA ASP A 100 10.86 8.75 -8.86
C ASP A 100 11.10 7.76 -7.71
N ASN A 101 10.16 7.65 -6.77
CA ASN A 101 10.21 6.66 -5.70
C ASN A 101 10.02 5.23 -6.23
N SER A 102 9.26 5.03 -7.31
CA SER A 102 9.08 3.72 -7.96
C SER A 102 10.29 3.27 -8.79
N SER A 103 11.20 4.16 -9.12
CA SER A 103 12.44 3.84 -9.86
C SER A 103 13.52 3.20 -8.99
N PHE A 104 13.41 3.29 -7.65
CA PHE A 104 14.29 2.58 -6.73
C PHE A 104 13.66 1.25 -6.32
N PRO A 105 14.46 0.17 -6.21
CA PRO A 105 13.93 -1.10 -5.71
C PRO A 105 13.41 -0.91 -4.29
N LEU A 106 12.12 -1.21 -4.10
CA LEU A 106 11.46 -1.13 -2.80
C LEU A 106 11.67 -2.43 -2.03
N PRO A 107 11.69 -2.38 -0.69
CA PRO A 107 11.64 -3.57 0.13
C PRO A 107 10.21 -4.12 0.17
N PHE A 108 10.10 -5.43 -0.06
CA PHE A 108 8.86 -6.19 0.12
C PHE A 108 9.09 -7.27 1.16
N GLU A 109 8.11 -7.54 2.01
CA GLU A 109 8.04 -8.74 2.82
C GLU A 109 6.99 -9.66 2.22
N ILE A 110 7.39 -10.93 2.00
CA ILE A 110 6.56 -11.92 1.33
C ILE A 110 6.24 -13.04 2.30
N HIS A 111 4.96 -13.31 2.51
CA HIS A 111 4.44 -14.37 3.33
C HIS A 111 3.68 -15.39 2.48
N VAL A 112 4.02 -16.67 2.64
CA VAL A 112 3.28 -17.78 2.04
C VAL A 112 2.82 -18.70 3.16
N THR A 113 1.50 -18.72 3.40
CA THR A 113 0.87 -19.50 4.47
C THR A 113 0.50 -20.89 3.97
N VAL A 114 0.73 -21.89 4.81
CA VAL A 114 0.42 -23.29 4.55
C VAL A 114 -0.59 -23.84 5.54
N ASP A 115 -1.46 -24.73 5.06
CA ASP A 115 -2.49 -25.39 5.85
C ASP A 115 -1.91 -26.49 6.74
N MET A 116 -2.20 -26.42 8.03
CA MET A 116 -1.85 -27.44 9.02
C MET A 116 -2.94 -28.46 9.29
N SER A 117 -4.15 -28.33 8.73
CA SER A 117 -5.31 -29.16 9.08
C SER A 117 -5.10 -30.66 8.87
N ARG A 118 -4.20 -31.04 7.97
CA ARG A 118 -3.90 -32.46 7.67
C ARG A 118 -3.11 -33.20 8.76
N ILE A 119 -2.61 -32.51 9.78
CA ILE A 119 -1.83 -33.13 10.85
C ILE A 119 -2.73 -33.73 11.93
N VAL A 120 -3.94 -33.22 12.02
CA VAL A 120 -4.93 -33.60 13.05
C VAL A 120 -5.70 -34.88 12.64
N ASP A 121 -5.69 -35.28 11.38
CA ASP A 121 -6.48 -36.40 10.85
C ASP A 121 -5.78 -37.77 10.97
N GLY A 122 -4.56 -37.85 11.51
CA GLY A 122 -3.85 -39.11 11.78
C GLY A 122 -4.11 -39.60 13.20
N GLU A 123 -4.20 -40.94 13.38
CA GLU A 123 -4.32 -41.63 14.69
C GLU A 123 -3.13 -41.41 15.66
N GLY A 124 -2.54 -40.17 15.67
CA GLY A 124 -1.38 -39.79 16.46
C GLY A 124 -1.67 -38.69 17.46
N ASP A 125 -0.78 -38.54 18.44
CA ASP A 125 -0.78 -37.42 19.38
C ASP A 125 -0.67 -36.09 18.64
N PRO A 126 -1.68 -35.19 18.68
CA PRO A 126 -1.68 -33.90 17.97
C PRO A 126 -0.47 -33.02 18.30
N VAL A 127 0.06 -33.08 19.52
CA VAL A 127 1.22 -32.31 19.99
C VAL A 127 2.49 -32.77 19.27
N ASN A 128 2.69 -34.07 19.12
CA ASN A 128 3.81 -34.63 18.38
C ASN A 128 3.68 -34.37 16.87
N GLY A 129 2.48 -34.44 16.33
CA GLY A 129 2.20 -34.12 14.92
C GLY A 129 2.57 -32.68 14.59
N LYS A 130 2.16 -31.70 15.41
CA LYS A 130 2.53 -30.28 15.24
C LYS A 130 4.04 -30.10 15.26
N LYS A 131 4.73 -30.69 16.24
CA LYS A 131 6.17 -30.56 16.38
C LYS A 131 6.93 -31.09 15.15
N LEU A 132 6.55 -32.27 14.66
CA LEU A 132 7.15 -32.88 13.48
C LEU A 132 6.93 -32.02 12.23
N PHE A 133 5.73 -31.52 12.05
CA PHE A 133 5.42 -30.62 10.93
C PHE A 133 6.26 -29.35 10.97
N VAL A 134 6.34 -28.70 12.12
CA VAL A 134 7.09 -27.45 12.26
C VAL A 134 8.58 -27.68 11.99
N GLU A 135 9.16 -28.81 12.43
CA GLU A 135 10.57 -29.13 12.16
C GLU A 135 10.80 -29.44 10.66
N ASP A 136 9.88 -30.17 10.02
CA ASP A 136 9.93 -30.45 8.58
C ASP A 136 9.79 -29.15 7.76
N PHE A 137 8.82 -28.31 8.12
CA PHE A 137 8.61 -27.01 7.50
C PHE A 137 9.85 -26.10 7.62
N LYS A 138 10.49 -26.06 8.80
CA LYS A 138 11.76 -25.33 9.00
C LYS A 138 12.86 -25.81 8.05
N HIS A 139 12.98 -27.14 7.88
CA HIS A 139 13.97 -27.72 7.00
C HIS A 139 13.76 -27.28 5.56
N HIS A 140 12.52 -27.32 5.07
CA HIS A 140 12.18 -26.88 3.72
C HIS A 140 12.37 -25.36 3.55
N CYS A 141 11.95 -24.54 4.52
CA CYS A 141 12.18 -23.10 4.49
C CYS A 141 13.67 -22.76 4.38
N LYS A 142 14.53 -23.47 5.12
CA LYS A 142 15.98 -23.29 5.03
C LYS A 142 16.51 -23.62 3.62
N SER A 143 16.03 -24.67 3.00
CA SER A 143 16.44 -25.04 1.64
C SER A 143 15.97 -24.05 0.58
N LEU A 144 14.84 -23.37 0.82
CA LEU A 144 14.28 -22.32 -0.05
C LEU A 144 14.90 -20.94 0.19
N GLY A 145 15.71 -20.78 1.24
CA GLY A 145 16.30 -19.50 1.63
C GLY A 145 15.30 -18.53 2.27
N VAL A 146 14.19 -19.04 2.83
CA VAL A 146 13.15 -18.26 3.50
C VAL A 146 13.09 -18.58 5.00
N LYS A 147 12.55 -17.67 5.80
CA LYS A 147 12.41 -17.83 7.24
C LYS A 147 11.06 -18.47 7.57
N PRO A 148 10.99 -19.54 8.39
CA PRO A 148 9.74 -20.04 8.93
C PRO A 148 9.20 -19.11 10.01
N ILE A 149 7.89 -18.89 9.99
CA ILE A 149 7.13 -18.22 11.05
C ILE A 149 6.01 -19.16 11.47
N VAL A 150 5.83 -19.31 12.78
CA VAL A 150 4.69 -19.99 13.40
C VAL A 150 4.11 -19.03 14.43
N LEU A 151 2.91 -18.54 14.17
CA LEU A 151 2.17 -17.68 15.07
C LEU A 151 1.13 -18.49 15.83
N GLU A 152 1.02 -18.26 17.11
CA GLU A 152 -0.12 -18.65 17.92
C GLU A 152 -1.03 -17.42 18.03
N LEU A 153 -2.10 -17.41 17.25
CA LEU A 153 -3.10 -16.36 17.23
C LEU A 153 -4.02 -16.56 18.42
N GLN A 154 -4.18 -15.53 19.23
CA GLN A 154 -5.01 -15.59 20.43
C GLN A 154 -6.50 -15.47 20.05
N LEU A 155 -7.31 -16.46 20.40
CA LEU A 155 -8.77 -16.45 20.29
C LEU A 155 -9.39 -16.34 21.69
N GLU A 156 -10.68 -16.00 21.77
CA GLU A 156 -11.43 -16.01 23.05
C GLU A 156 -11.38 -17.37 23.73
N ASN A 157 -11.51 -18.47 22.98
CA ASN A 157 -11.59 -19.84 23.46
C ASN A 157 -10.40 -20.71 23.01
N GLY A 158 -9.18 -20.18 23.02
CA GLY A 158 -7.99 -20.96 22.70
C GLY A 158 -6.97 -20.24 21.82
N THR A 159 -6.26 -21.00 21.00
CA THR A 159 -5.27 -20.48 20.04
C THR A 159 -5.45 -21.13 18.68
N LEU A 160 -5.19 -20.35 17.62
CA LEU A 160 -5.10 -20.83 16.24
C LEU A 160 -3.64 -20.72 15.80
N ASP A 161 -3.10 -21.81 15.25
CA ASP A 161 -1.76 -21.79 14.69
C ASP A 161 -1.78 -21.31 13.24
N ASP A 162 -0.97 -20.32 12.94
CA ASP A 162 -0.74 -19.85 11.59
C ASP A 162 0.73 -20.08 11.19
N VAL A 163 0.96 -20.89 10.15
CA VAL A 163 2.28 -21.30 9.70
C VAL A 163 2.57 -20.74 8.33
N MET A 164 3.60 -19.91 8.26
CA MET A 164 3.96 -19.21 7.04
C MET A 164 5.47 -19.07 6.86
N THR A 165 5.88 -18.72 5.66
CA THR A 165 7.23 -18.21 5.38
C THR A 165 7.27 -16.71 5.55
N SER A 166 8.47 -16.16 5.81
CA SER A 166 8.78 -14.74 5.64
C SER A 166 10.07 -14.63 4.85
N SER A 167 10.07 -13.78 3.84
CA SER A 167 11.26 -13.43 3.08
C SER A 167 11.25 -11.97 2.67
N LYS A 168 12.45 -11.38 2.59
CA LYS A 168 12.61 -10.00 2.11
C LYS A 168 13.05 -10.03 0.66
N HIS A 169 12.36 -9.27 -0.17
CA HIS A 169 12.64 -9.07 -1.58
C HIS A 169 12.86 -7.58 -1.85
N PHE A 170 13.81 -7.25 -2.73
CA PHE A 170 14.05 -5.88 -3.18
C PHE A 170 13.84 -5.83 -4.68
N GLY A 171 12.90 -5.00 -5.13
CA GLY A 171 12.55 -4.90 -6.53
C GLY A 171 11.31 -4.05 -6.77
N ASP A 172 10.52 -4.46 -7.73
CA ASP A 172 9.22 -3.90 -8.07
C ASP A 172 8.08 -4.87 -7.73
N ASN A 173 6.84 -4.43 -7.88
CA ASN A 173 5.65 -5.23 -7.59
C ASN A 173 5.63 -6.54 -8.38
N ARG A 174 6.10 -6.53 -9.63
CA ARG A 174 6.11 -7.72 -10.47
C ARG A 174 7.10 -8.74 -9.98
N SER A 175 8.33 -8.32 -9.67
CA SER A 175 9.37 -9.22 -9.16
C SER A 175 9.02 -9.78 -7.78
N ALA A 176 8.35 -9.00 -6.92
CA ALA A 176 7.84 -9.47 -5.63
C ALA A 176 6.73 -10.53 -5.82
N TYR A 177 5.81 -10.31 -6.75
CA TYR A 177 4.79 -11.29 -7.12
C TYR A 177 5.42 -12.58 -7.66
N GLU A 178 6.36 -12.50 -8.61
CA GLU A 178 7.06 -13.66 -9.20
C GLU A 178 7.79 -14.47 -8.11
N GLU A 179 8.39 -13.80 -7.12
CA GLU A 179 9.03 -14.47 -5.98
C GLU A 179 8.02 -15.16 -5.06
N SER A 180 6.86 -14.55 -4.77
CA SER A 180 5.80 -15.18 -4.01
C SER A 180 5.28 -16.46 -4.69
N GLU A 181 5.12 -16.45 -6.01
CA GLU A 181 4.73 -17.60 -6.82
C GLU A 181 5.82 -18.68 -6.83
N ARG A 182 7.09 -18.29 -6.84
CA ARG A 182 8.21 -19.23 -6.74
C ARG A 182 8.15 -19.99 -5.41
N ILE A 183 8.04 -19.26 -4.30
CA ILE A 183 8.00 -19.86 -2.96
C ILE A 183 6.78 -20.79 -2.82
N ALA A 184 5.58 -20.34 -3.23
CA ALA A 184 4.37 -21.12 -3.16
C ALA A 184 4.46 -22.43 -3.97
N ARG A 185 5.02 -22.37 -5.16
CA ARG A 185 5.22 -23.54 -6.02
C ARG A 185 6.20 -24.55 -5.43
N GLU A 186 7.31 -24.07 -4.86
CA GLU A 186 8.30 -24.96 -4.25
C GLU A 186 7.74 -25.62 -2.97
N LEU A 187 7.02 -24.90 -2.13
CA LEU A 187 6.31 -25.48 -0.98
C LEU A 187 5.28 -26.54 -1.42
N SER A 188 4.53 -26.26 -2.49
CA SER A 188 3.57 -27.23 -3.04
C SER A 188 4.24 -28.51 -3.56
N LYS A 189 5.43 -28.42 -4.15
CA LYS A 189 6.22 -29.59 -4.56
C LYS A 189 6.68 -30.43 -3.35
N CYS A 190 6.90 -29.80 -2.20
CA CYS A 190 7.22 -30.47 -0.95
C CYS A 190 5.97 -31.05 -0.23
N GLY A 191 4.78 -30.95 -0.84
CA GLY A 191 3.53 -31.51 -0.32
C GLY A 191 2.74 -30.57 0.59
N TYR A 192 3.17 -29.32 0.80
CA TYR A 192 2.40 -28.35 1.57
C TYR A 192 1.24 -27.79 0.75
N ARG A 193 0.08 -27.66 1.37
CA ARG A 193 -1.06 -26.95 0.79
C ARG A 193 -0.92 -25.46 1.08
N VAL A 194 -0.61 -24.68 0.06
CA VAL A 194 -0.58 -23.22 0.18
C VAL A 194 -2.00 -22.67 0.21
N VAL A 195 -2.33 -21.87 1.22
CA VAL A 195 -3.67 -21.30 1.44
C VAL A 195 -3.72 -19.78 1.32
N ARG A 196 -2.57 -19.13 1.40
CA ARG A 196 -2.47 -17.66 1.26
C ARG A 196 -1.09 -17.25 0.75
N LYS A 197 -1.07 -16.18 -0.03
CA LYS A 197 0.14 -15.41 -0.38
C LYS A 197 -0.14 -13.96 -0.05
N LYS A 198 0.69 -13.34 0.79
CA LYS A 198 0.61 -11.93 1.17
C LYS A 198 1.92 -11.24 0.83
N ILE A 199 1.85 -10.05 0.26
CA ILE A 199 3.00 -9.20 -0.07
C ILE A 199 2.77 -7.85 0.61
N GLU A 200 3.69 -7.48 1.46
CA GLU A 200 3.73 -6.22 2.18
C GLU A 200 4.90 -5.37 1.72
N THR A 201 4.75 -4.07 1.82
CA THR A 201 5.78 -3.10 1.44
C THR A 201 5.71 -1.87 2.33
N VAL A 202 6.55 -0.89 2.04
CA VAL A 202 6.58 0.38 2.76
C VAL A 202 5.22 1.11 2.71
N PRO A 203 4.78 1.73 3.81
CA PRO A 203 3.45 2.35 3.87
C PRO A 203 3.29 3.58 2.98
N TRP A 204 4.38 4.14 2.44
CA TRP A 204 4.39 5.22 1.44
C TRP A 204 4.54 4.72 0.00
N HIS A 205 4.28 3.44 -0.26
CA HIS A 205 4.25 2.89 -1.61
C HIS A 205 3.26 3.66 -2.50
N SER A 206 3.57 3.82 -3.80
CA SER A 206 2.75 4.61 -4.74
C SER A 206 1.29 4.14 -4.87
N ALA A 207 1.01 2.88 -4.55
CA ALA A 207 -0.36 2.32 -4.52
C ALA A 207 -1.08 2.56 -3.17
N ALA A 208 -0.35 2.94 -2.11
CA ALA A 208 -0.95 3.21 -0.81
C ALA A 208 -1.59 4.61 -0.80
N PRO A 209 -2.85 4.77 -0.35
CA PRO A 209 -3.45 6.09 -0.19
C PRO A 209 -2.76 6.83 0.96
N LEU A 210 -2.34 8.07 0.73
CA LEU A 210 -1.74 8.90 1.78
C LEU A 210 -2.81 9.55 2.65
N VAL A 211 -3.92 9.99 2.05
CA VAL A 211 -4.99 10.75 2.70
C VAL A 211 -6.32 10.03 2.51
N ASP A 212 -7.16 10.08 3.54
CA ASP A 212 -8.48 9.43 3.55
C ASP A 212 -9.35 9.90 2.39
N GLY A 213 -10.05 8.94 1.79
CA GLY A 213 -11.07 9.19 0.77
C GLY A 213 -10.56 9.73 -0.58
N VAL A 214 -9.25 9.91 -0.76
CA VAL A 214 -8.68 10.41 -2.02
C VAL A 214 -8.55 9.29 -3.05
N ILE A 215 -8.13 8.11 -2.61
CA ILE A 215 -8.05 6.90 -3.44
C ILE A 215 -8.74 5.78 -2.65
N PRO A 216 -9.70 5.05 -3.24
CA PRO A 216 -10.29 3.90 -2.56
C PRO A 216 -9.24 2.81 -2.37
N ILE A 217 -9.21 2.22 -1.17
CA ILE A 217 -8.36 1.05 -0.89
C ILE A 217 -9.02 -0.18 -1.52
N PRO A 218 -8.31 -0.96 -2.35
CA PRO A 218 -8.83 -2.24 -2.83
C PRO A 218 -9.13 -3.19 -1.66
N ASN A 219 -10.12 -4.07 -1.82
CA ASN A 219 -10.56 -4.97 -0.75
C ASN A 219 -9.49 -5.97 -0.27
N ASP A 220 -8.47 -6.19 -1.07
CA ASP A 220 -7.31 -7.05 -0.80
C ASP A 220 -6.07 -6.28 -0.33
N CYS A 221 -6.22 -4.98 -0.07
CA CYS A 221 -5.16 -4.10 0.41
C CYS A 221 -5.54 -3.45 1.74
N TYR A 222 -4.55 -3.25 2.62
CA TYR A 222 -4.76 -2.63 3.92
C TYR A 222 -3.43 -2.17 4.53
N PHE A 223 -3.50 -1.25 5.49
CA PHE A 223 -2.37 -0.96 6.37
C PHE A 223 -2.34 -1.93 7.53
N GLU A 224 -1.13 -2.36 7.90
CA GLU A 224 -0.90 -3.22 9.05
C GLU A 224 0.28 -2.70 9.87
N SER A 225 0.17 -2.78 11.20
CA SER A 225 1.26 -2.48 12.10
C SER A 225 1.49 -3.64 13.07
N HIS A 226 2.75 -3.98 13.28
CA HIS A 226 3.18 -4.99 14.22
C HIS A 226 3.94 -4.34 15.37
N ILE A 227 3.38 -4.39 16.58
CA ILE A 227 3.96 -3.79 17.78
C ILE A 227 4.38 -4.90 18.73
N GLY A 228 5.70 -5.06 18.93
CA GLY A 228 6.26 -6.04 19.86
C GLY A 228 6.19 -5.56 21.30
N VAL A 229 5.27 -6.05 22.10
CA VAL A 229 5.09 -5.68 23.51
C VAL A 229 5.83 -6.66 24.42
N VAL A 230 6.68 -6.13 25.28
CA VAL A 230 7.46 -6.92 26.26
C VAL A 230 6.66 -7.05 27.55
N ILE A 231 6.24 -8.26 27.87
CA ILE A 231 5.43 -8.51 29.07
C ILE A 231 6.06 -9.57 29.98
N ARG A 232 5.74 -9.46 31.25
CA ARG A 232 5.92 -10.54 32.24
C ARG A 232 4.69 -11.45 32.22
N PRO A 233 4.81 -12.72 32.71
CA PRO A 233 3.67 -13.65 32.72
C PRO A 233 2.42 -13.11 33.41
N ASP A 234 2.61 -12.30 34.47
CA ASP A 234 1.54 -11.69 35.27
C ASP A 234 0.83 -10.53 34.58
N GLN A 235 1.35 -10.03 33.44
CA GLN A 235 0.80 -8.92 32.68
C GLN A 235 -0.03 -9.37 31.46
N LYS A 236 -0.11 -10.67 31.17
CA LYS A 236 -0.76 -11.16 29.94
C LYS A 236 -2.25 -10.84 29.90
N GLU A 237 -2.94 -11.03 31.03
CA GLU A 237 -4.38 -10.70 31.13
C GLU A 237 -4.62 -9.21 30.98
N ASN A 238 -3.81 -8.36 31.61
CA ASN A 238 -3.90 -6.90 31.48
C ASN A 238 -3.64 -6.43 30.04
N LEU A 239 -2.81 -7.15 29.27
CA LEU A 239 -2.57 -6.82 27.86
C LEU A 239 -3.77 -7.22 26.98
N ASN A 240 -4.48 -8.31 27.30
CA ASN A 240 -5.73 -8.66 26.63
C ASN A 240 -6.79 -7.56 26.85
N ASP A 241 -7.02 -7.20 28.12
CA ASP A 241 -7.97 -6.13 28.48
C ASP A 241 -7.62 -4.81 27.78
N PHE A 242 -6.33 -4.52 27.63
CA PHE A 242 -5.85 -3.35 26.90
C PHE A 242 -6.19 -3.41 25.41
N VAL A 243 -6.04 -4.56 24.75
CA VAL A 243 -6.37 -4.72 23.32
C VAL A 243 -7.88 -4.61 23.10
N ASP A 244 -8.69 -5.15 24.01
CA ASP A 244 -10.15 -5.00 23.97
C ASP A 244 -10.56 -3.52 24.11
N PHE A 245 -9.93 -2.79 25.05
CA PHE A 245 -10.12 -1.34 25.19
C PHE A 245 -9.74 -0.57 23.92
N LEU A 246 -8.68 -0.96 23.21
CA LEU A 246 -8.30 -0.34 21.95
C LEU A 246 -9.39 -0.56 20.88
N ASN A 247 -9.91 -1.78 20.76
CA ASN A 247 -10.96 -2.12 19.80
C ASN A 247 -12.23 -1.31 20.07
N ASP A 248 -12.65 -1.23 21.32
CA ASP A 248 -13.79 -0.40 21.74
C ASP A 248 -13.57 1.07 21.37
N THR A 249 -12.34 1.58 21.54
CA THR A 249 -12.00 2.96 21.18
C THR A 249 -12.10 3.20 19.69
N PHE A 250 -11.57 2.28 18.86
CA PHE A 250 -11.64 2.37 17.40
C PHE A 250 -13.07 2.23 16.87
N GLU A 251 -13.88 1.34 17.44
CA GLU A 251 -15.29 1.20 17.09
C GLU A 251 -16.06 2.50 17.37
N HIS A 252 -15.90 3.08 18.57
CA HIS A 252 -16.57 4.32 18.95
C HIS A 252 -16.13 5.53 18.12
N SER A 253 -14.88 5.56 17.67
CA SER A 253 -14.39 6.63 16.78
C SER A 253 -14.83 6.46 15.33
N GLY A 254 -15.32 5.29 14.94
CA GLY A 254 -15.66 4.96 13.55
C GLY A 254 -14.44 4.76 12.65
N SER A 255 -13.27 4.52 13.24
CA SER A 255 -12.01 4.32 12.49
C SER A 255 -12.03 3.05 11.65
N GLY A 256 -12.74 2.00 12.11
CA GLY A 256 -12.76 0.69 11.48
C GLY A 256 -11.47 -0.11 11.63
N GLY A 257 -10.52 0.36 12.43
CA GLY A 257 -9.30 -0.35 12.75
C GLY A 257 -9.52 -1.46 13.77
N ILE A 258 -8.78 -2.56 13.65
CA ILE A 258 -8.87 -3.74 14.53
C ILE A 258 -7.48 -4.08 15.06
N ALA A 259 -7.37 -4.25 16.39
CA ALA A 259 -6.16 -4.71 17.06
C ALA A 259 -6.37 -6.13 17.59
N LYS A 260 -5.37 -6.99 17.39
CA LYS A 260 -5.37 -8.38 17.89
C LYS A 260 -3.99 -8.80 18.39
N MET A 261 -3.98 -9.78 19.28
CA MET A 261 -2.73 -10.32 19.81
C MET A 261 -2.33 -11.62 19.16
N SER A 262 -1.02 -11.75 18.94
CA SER A 262 -0.39 -13.01 18.56
C SER A 262 0.93 -13.22 19.32
N GLN A 263 1.38 -14.46 19.38
CA GLN A 263 2.66 -14.83 19.94
C GLN A 263 3.46 -15.62 18.91
N ASN A 264 4.70 -15.20 18.65
CA ASN A 264 5.60 -15.96 17.80
C ASN A 264 6.21 -17.13 18.56
N PHE A 265 5.93 -18.37 18.13
CA PHE A 265 6.39 -19.59 18.77
C PHE A 265 7.92 -19.66 18.97
N PHE A 266 8.69 -19.02 18.09
CA PHE A 266 10.16 -19.02 18.14
C PHE A 266 10.77 -17.87 18.95
N LYS A 267 9.97 -16.87 19.34
CA LYS A 267 10.45 -15.72 20.13
C LYS A 267 10.09 -15.92 21.61
N LYS A 268 10.92 -16.70 22.32
CA LYS A 268 10.89 -16.77 23.79
C LYS A 268 12.16 -16.12 24.31
N SER A 269 12.06 -15.34 25.42
CA SER A 269 13.25 -14.82 26.08
C SER A 269 14.13 -15.98 26.56
N ASN A 270 15.44 -15.83 26.45
CA ASN A 270 16.40 -16.89 26.81
C ASN A 270 16.34 -17.34 28.26
N ASP A 271 15.80 -16.52 29.16
CA ASP A 271 15.69 -16.79 30.60
C ASP A 271 14.25 -17.09 31.07
N GLY A 272 13.26 -17.06 30.16
CA GLY A 272 11.85 -17.30 30.49
C GLY A 272 11.19 -16.22 31.36
N SER A 273 11.87 -15.12 31.64
CA SER A 273 11.38 -14.06 32.53
C SER A 273 10.48 -13.03 31.82
N LYS A 274 10.65 -12.88 30.50
CA LYS A 274 9.87 -11.96 29.69
C LYS A 274 9.43 -12.64 28.39
N PHE A 275 8.24 -12.28 27.91
CA PHE A 275 7.69 -12.73 26.64
C PHE A 275 7.45 -11.53 25.76
N ILE A 276 7.63 -11.72 24.44
CA ILE A 276 7.25 -10.72 23.44
C ILE A 276 5.94 -11.19 22.83
N ASN A 277 4.87 -10.49 23.16
CA ASN A 277 3.61 -10.60 22.44
C ASN A 277 3.56 -9.55 21.35
N MET A 278 2.86 -9.84 20.29
CA MET A 278 2.69 -8.91 19.16
C MET A 278 1.25 -8.43 19.12
N ILE A 279 1.07 -7.11 19.17
CA ILE A 279 -0.19 -6.50 18.79
C ILE A 279 -0.10 -6.24 17.28
N THR A 280 -1.00 -6.87 16.54
CA THR A 280 -1.22 -6.57 15.11
C THR A 280 -2.41 -5.62 15.02
N TYR A 281 -2.20 -4.42 14.49
CA TYR A 281 -3.23 -3.45 14.21
C TYR A 281 -3.42 -3.32 12.70
N ARG A 282 -4.67 -3.46 12.23
CA ARG A 282 -5.03 -3.41 10.81
C ARG A 282 -6.14 -2.41 10.57
N ASN A 283 -6.03 -1.64 9.48
CA ASN A 283 -7.08 -0.75 9.00
C ASN A 283 -7.08 -0.71 7.46
N ASN A 284 -8.24 -0.91 6.85
CA ASN A 284 -8.46 -0.86 5.40
C ASN A 284 -9.39 0.29 4.97
N LEU A 285 -9.73 1.21 5.88
CA LEU A 285 -10.66 2.30 5.63
C LEU A 285 -9.99 3.68 5.62
N CYS A 286 -8.74 3.79 6.10
CA CYS A 286 -8.04 5.07 6.23
C CYS A 286 -6.80 5.15 5.32
N GLY A 287 -6.31 6.37 5.05
CA GLY A 287 -5.01 6.62 4.42
C GLY A 287 -3.86 6.51 5.42
N TYR A 288 -2.63 6.55 4.90
CA TYR A 288 -1.42 6.39 5.71
C TYR A 288 -1.28 7.42 6.84
N ASP A 289 -1.66 8.68 6.59
CA ASP A 289 -1.54 9.74 7.60
C ASP A 289 -2.40 9.41 8.83
N THR A 290 -3.67 9.05 8.62
CA THR A 290 -4.58 8.63 9.71
C THR A 290 -4.10 7.34 10.38
N PHE A 291 -3.68 6.33 9.59
CA PHE A 291 -3.17 5.07 10.14
C PHE A 291 -1.94 5.31 11.05
N LYS A 292 -1.04 6.18 10.63
CA LYS A 292 0.14 6.56 11.40
C LYS A 292 -0.24 7.20 12.74
N ASP A 293 -1.21 8.11 12.73
CA ASP A 293 -1.68 8.77 13.95
C ASP A 293 -2.34 7.77 14.92
N GLU A 294 -3.10 6.80 14.39
CA GLU A 294 -3.68 5.70 15.17
C GLU A 294 -2.59 4.82 15.82
N VAL A 295 -1.54 4.47 15.07
CA VAL A 295 -0.40 3.72 15.61
C VAL A 295 0.34 4.51 16.70
N GLU A 296 0.54 5.81 16.53
CA GLU A 296 1.14 6.66 17.57
C GLU A 296 0.24 6.75 18.81
N MET A 297 -1.08 6.78 18.65
CA MET A 297 -2.02 6.71 19.76
C MET A 297 -1.93 5.38 20.53
N ILE A 298 -1.82 4.24 19.81
CA ILE A 298 -1.61 2.92 20.44
C ILE A 298 -0.31 2.91 21.25
N LYS A 299 0.79 3.41 20.70
CA LYS A 299 2.09 3.49 21.38
C LYS A 299 2.02 4.34 22.66
N TYR A 300 1.39 5.52 22.56
CA TYR A 300 1.19 6.38 23.71
C TYR A 300 0.36 5.70 24.80
N SER A 301 -0.72 5.03 24.40
CA SER A 301 -1.61 4.31 25.32
C SER A 301 -0.91 3.12 25.98
N LEU A 302 -0.05 2.38 25.26
CA LEU A 302 0.77 1.31 25.83
C LEU A 302 1.67 1.83 26.97
N VAL A 303 2.42 2.89 26.70
CA VAL A 303 3.31 3.50 27.72
C VAL A 303 2.51 4.00 28.92
N SER A 304 1.36 4.65 28.68
CA SER A 304 0.50 5.16 29.76
C SER A 304 -0.11 4.08 30.64
N ASN A 305 -0.27 2.86 30.11
CA ASN A 305 -0.71 1.69 30.88
C ASN A 305 0.44 0.82 31.42
N GLY A 306 1.67 1.34 31.35
CA GLY A 306 2.85 0.68 31.94
C GLY A 306 3.40 -0.49 31.14
N PHE A 307 3.09 -0.59 29.85
CA PHE A 307 3.68 -1.57 28.97
C PHE A 307 4.94 -1.01 28.27
N GLU A 308 5.92 -1.88 28.10
CA GLU A 308 7.12 -1.61 27.28
C GLU A 308 6.95 -2.26 25.92
N PHE A 309 7.39 -1.57 24.84
CA PHE A 309 7.44 -2.14 23.50
C PHE A 309 8.83 -1.96 22.88
N GLU A 310 9.26 -2.93 22.07
CA GLU A 310 10.61 -2.93 21.47
C GLU A 310 10.61 -2.47 20.00
N LYS A 311 9.62 -2.92 19.22
CA LYS A 311 9.61 -2.76 17.77
C LYS A 311 8.22 -2.39 17.31
N VAL A 312 8.17 -1.42 16.40
CA VAL A 312 6.97 -1.07 15.66
C VAL A 312 7.31 -1.14 14.17
N GLU A 313 6.63 -1.98 13.44
CA GLU A 313 6.67 -2.04 11.98
C GLU A 313 5.34 -1.55 11.45
N VAL A 314 5.38 -0.75 10.39
CA VAL A 314 4.19 -0.27 9.68
C VAL A 314 4.38 -0.61 8.21
N GLU A 315 3.43 -1.33 7.66
CA GLU A 315 3.48 -1.89 6.32
C GLU A 315 2.16 -1.67 5.60
N TYR A 316 2.21 -1.73 4.28
CA TYR A 316 1.04 -1.74 3.42
C TYR A 316 0.98 -3.08 2.68
N ALA A 317 -0.04 -3.86 2.95
CA ALA A 317 -0.33 -5.08 2.20
C ALA A 317 -0.88 -4.68 0.82
N ILE A 318 -0.08 -4.91 -0.22
CA ILE A 318 -0.42 -4.57 -1.60
C ILE A 318 -1.01 -5.75 -2.39
N TYR A 319 -0.92 -6.94 -1.83
CA TYR A 319 -1.43 -8.17 -2.42
C TYR A 319 -1.71 -9.20 -1.33
N ASP A 320 -2.93 -9.71 -1.28
CA ASP A 320 -3.34 -10.76 -0.36
C ASP A 320 -4.39 -11.66 -1.02
N THR A 321 -4.05 -12.92 -1.27
CA THR A 321 -4.95 -13.86 -1.97
C THR A 321 -6.06 -14.39 -1.09
N ASN A 322 -6.02 -14.15 0.21
CA ASN A 322 -7.01 -14.67 1.14
C ASN A 322 -7.09 -13.79 2.40
N VAL A 323 -7.62 -12.58 2.24
CA VAL A 323 -7.83 -11.63 3.36
C VAL A 323 -8.72 -12.26 4.44
N SER A 324 -9.67 -13.12 4.04
CA SER A 324 -10.56 -13.83 4.97
C SER A 324 -9.86 -14.91 5.81
N HIS A 325 -8.60 -15.26 5.51
CA HIS A 325 -7.82 -16.20 6.31
C HIS A 325 -7.73 -15.76 7.79
N ASP A 326 -7.66 -14.46 8.01
CA ASP A 326 -7.56 -13.88 9.35
C ASP A 326 -8.94 -13.63 10.00
N ASN A 327 -10.08 -13.87 9.33
CA ASN A 327 -11.41 -13.57 9.86
C ASN A 327 -11.70 -14.35 11.15
N ALA A 328 -11.27 -15.61 11.23
CA ALA A 328 -11.40 -16.41 12.45
C ALA A 328 -10.68 -15.77 13.65
N TRP A 329 -9.72 -14.93 13.42
CA TRP A 329 -8.94 -14.23 14.42
C TRP A 329 -9.36 -12.76 14.58
N LEU A 330 -9.63 -12.05 13.46
CA LEU A 330 -9.99 -10.62 13.47
C LEU A 330 -11.47 -10.40 13.83
N ASN A 331 -12.38 -11.28 13.41
CA ASN A 331 -13.84 -11.14 13.50
C ASN A 331 -14.48 -12.36 14.16
N GLU A 332 -14.12 -12.69 15.40
CA GLU A 332 -14.64 -13.88 16.10
C GLU A 332 -16.17 -13.91 16.24
N SER A 333 -16.82 -12.73 16.22
CA SER A 333 -18.27 -12.59 16.30
C SER A 333 -19.04 -13.16 15.08
N GLU A 334 -18.39 -13.29 13.91
CA GLU A 334 -19.02 -13.84 12.70
C GLU A 334 -19.00 -15.38 12.66
N LEU A 335 -18.16 -16.05 13.45
CA LEU A 335 -18.07 -17.51 13.48
C LEU A 335 -19.22 -18.19 14.24
N GLN A 336 -20.01 -17.46 15.03
CA GLN A 336 -21.12 -18.02 15.79
C GLN A 336 -22.43 -18.13 14.98
N LEU A 337 -22.45 -17.73 13.70
CA LEU A 337 -23.65 -17.68 12.85
C LEU A 337 -23.65 -18.68 11.71
N ASN A 338 -22.72 -19.68 11.63
CA ASN A 338 -22.74 -20.73 10.60
C ASN A 338 -22.74 -22.14 11.22
#